data_1511b7cc1e118e1e14290099c7ee8738
#
_entry.id   1511b7cc1e118e1e14290099c7ee8738
#
_cell.length_a   1.000
_cell.length_b   1.000
_cell.length_c   1.000
_cell.angle_alpha   90.00
_cell.angle_beta   90.00
_cell.angle_gamma   90.00
#
_symmetry.space_group_name_H-M   'P 1'
#
loop_
_entity.id
_entity.type
_entity.pdbx_description
1 polymer ?
#
loop_
_entity_poly.entity_id
_entity_poly.type
_entity_poly.pdbx_seq_one_letter_code
_entity_poly.pdbx_strand_id
1 'polypeptide(L)'
;MRNLVILSFVFASASVASAQETPIQHDAEHYLLLEQHADKWAAEDSKISETLEEIRTAQNGKPPNIVYILLDDLGFGEIGMPDLDVIRGYSTPNISELADEGLSFMRMYTEPTCTPTRVAMMTGRYAVRTGTSEAKSVVSGDGLSAWETTIAEVLSQRGYENVHLGKWHLGDIEESFAFNQGFDYAEHPVHQQGQMAIMNADAELAGASAAIAPHLRTDTYELDAGFRVKPHSMVYGIIGEKGGTAREVNFEPGEVFTQEHYMHMEENYKNRVLEEIERLADGDKPFFLNYWPQLPITLTLGNIDQAQTLNGGPMAESIAMVDGWIGEILDKIDQVGIAENTIVIVMGDNGPFMQYRWRSGQNDRIYRGGKNQHLEGGVRVNAFMRWPAAIEGGSRVQDIVHVTDLFTTLSRLSDADQYIPRDRLIDGVDQSPLIFMGDTNGRRDYVFVYEGPTLRSIVKQQFKFHLPEPGANPIAAPVFDLYKDSREERVDTSQTIPLGVGYGGLFVDMMKRHLGWKMKYPDREPGRDVPYGGIENLRPETQELVNRFVFVRELMSR
;
A
#
# COMPACT_ATOMS: atom_id res chain seq x y z
N MET A 1 60.80 28.49 57.54
CA MET A 1 60.76 28.13 56.11
C MET A 1 59.54 27.21 55.91
N ARG A 2 58.46 27.75 55.35
CA ARG A 2 57.19 27.02 55.07
C ARG A 2 57.19 26.64 53.63
N ASN A 3 57.18 25.38 53.32
CA ASN A 3 57.03 24.86 51.95
C ASN A 3 55.57 24.91 51.55
N LEU A 4 55.27 25.65 50.50
CA LEU A 4 53.96 25.72 49.84
C LEU A 4 53.91 24.62 48.75
N VAL A 5 53.05 23.66 48.92
CA VAL A 5 52.76 22.63 47.87
C VAL A 5 51.61 23.15 47.05
N ILE A 6 51.87 23.44 45.78
CA ILE A 6 50.84 23.79 44.78
C ILE A 6 50.33 22.48 44.14
N LEU A 7 49.07 22.11 44.42
CA LEU A 7 48.38 21.03 43.74
C LEU A 7 47.79 21.58 42.43
N SER A 8 48.33 21.16 41.29
CA SER A 8 47.76 21.43 39.99
C SER A 8 46.67 20.42 39.69
N PHE A 9 45.41 20.87 39.62
CA PHE A 9 44.30 20.08 39.12
C PHE A 9 44.34 20.11 37.58
N VAL A 10 44.61 18.95 36.99
CA VAL A 10 44.42 18.72 35.55
C VAL A 10 42.95 18.35 35.32
N PHE A 11 42.19 19.27 34.77
CA PHE A 11 40.86 18.92 34.25
C PHE A 11 41.03 18.12 32.95
N ALA A 12 40.78 16.82 33.02
CA ALA A 12 40.58 16.00 31.83
C ALA A 12 39.17 16.28 31.25
N SER A 13 39.10 17.07 30.21
CA SER A 13 37.90 17.20 29.40
C SER A 13 37.68 15.87 28.65
N ALA A 14 36.78 15.03 29.16
CA ALA A 14 36.28 13.89 28.42
C ALA A 14 35.42 14.46 27.26
N SER A 15 35.95 14.47 26.04
CA SER A 15 35.14 14.63 24.83
C SER A 15 34.22 13.41 24.74
N VAL A 16 32.94 13.62 24.99
CA VAL A 16 31.90 12.66 24.63
C VAL A 16 31.91 12.63 23.10
N ALA A 17 32.56 11.63 22.51
CA ALA A 17 32.37 11.31 21.12
C ALA A 17 30.88 10.95 20.96
N SER A 18 30.09 11.80 20.33
CA SER A 18 28.76 11.43 19.87
C SER A 18 28.94 10.20 18.97
N ALA A 19 28.39 9.08 19.37
CA ALA A 19 28.31 7.94 18.47
C ALA A 19 27.53 8.42 17.23
N GLN A 20 28.23 8.45 16.09
CA GLN A 20 27.61 8.83 14.83
C GLN A 20 26.56 7.74 14.54
N GLU A 21 25.28 8.09 14.57
CA GLU A 21 24.21 7.13 14.28
C GLU A 21 24.43 6.52 12.91
N THR A 22 24.29 5.19 12.84
CA THR A 22 24.35 4.47 11.57
C THR A 22 23.24 5.01 10.64
N PRO A 23 23.54 5.47 9.43
CA PRO A 23 22.49 5.99 8.53
C PRO A 23 21.55 4.87 8.08
N ILE A 24 20.33 5.25 7.67
CA ILE A 24 19.42 4.34 6.99
C ILE A 24 20.14 3.74 5.78
N GLN A 25 19.98 2.45 5.55
CA GLN A 25 20.62 1.76 4.43
C GLN A 25 19.64 1.73 3.25
N HIS A 26 19.97 2.45 2.19
CA HIS A 26 19.20 2.49 0.93
C HIS A 26 19.81 1.62 -0.16
N ASP A 27 19.09 1.42 -1.27
CA ASP A 27 19.62 0.79 -2.47
C ASP A 27 20.72 1.64 -3.14
N ALA A 28 21.55 1.01 -3.96
CA ALA A 28 22.70 1.66 -4.61
C ALA A 28 22.32 2.90 -5.44
N GLU A 29 21.18 2.88 -6.10
CA GLU A 29 20.73 4.02 -6.94
C GLU A 29 20.48 5.28 -6.12
N HIS A 30 20.01 5.15 -4.87
CA HIS A 30 19.86 6.29 -3.97
C HIS A 30 21.19 7.00 -3.71
N TYR A 31 22.26 6.24 -3.47
CA TYR A 31 23.57 6.84 -3.18
C TYR A 31 24.17 7.57 -4.38
N LEU A 32 23.87 7.13 -5.61
CA LEU A 32 24.28 7.87 -6.82
C LEU A 32 23.55 9.20 -6.94
N LEU A 33 22.26 9.24 -6.60
CA LEU A 33 21.51 10.50 -6.59
C LEU A 33 21.96 11.41 -5.44
N LEU A 34 22.21 10.85 -4.26
CA LEU A 34 22.73 11.60 -3.12
C LEU A 34 24.08 12.25 -3.44
N GLU A 35 25.01 11.52 -4.10
CA GLU A 35 26.30 12.09 -4.52
C GLU A 35 26.13 13.26 -5.49
N GLN A 36 25.16 13.16 -6.42
CA GLN A 36 24.89 14.20 -7.40
C GLN A 36 24.20 15.45 -6.80
N HIS A 37 23.44 15.30 -5.73
CA HIS A 37 22.56 16.32 -5.20
C HIS A 37 22.81 16.65 -3.72
N ALA A 38 23.92 16.22 -3.13
CA ALA A 38 24.19 16.30 -1.69
C ALA A 38 23.98 17.71 -1.10
N ASP A 39 24.56 18.74 -1.74
CA ASP A 39 24.47 20.12 -1.25
C ASP A 39 23.03 20.66 -1.34
N LYS A 40 22.32 20.33 -2.43
CA LYS A 40 20.91 20.71 -2.62
C LYS A 40 20.05 20.06 -1.54
N TRP A 41 20.17 18.76 -1.35
CA TRP A 41 19.36 18.01 -0.37
C TRP A 41 19.65 18.45 1.06
N ALA A 42 20.90 18.73 1.41
CA ALA A 42 21.24 19.27 2.74
C ALA A 42 20.58 20.63 3.02
N ALA A 43 20.54 21.53 2.02
CA ALA A 43 19.87 22.81 2.15
C ALA A 43 18.35 22.67 2.26
N GLU A 44 17.75 21.75 1.49
CA GLU A 44 16.33 21.41 1.57
C GLU A 44 15.97 20.83 2.93
N ASP A 45 16.79 19.89 3.45
CA ASP A 45 16.57 19.25 4.74
C ASP A 45 16.57 20.24 5.90
N SER A 46 17.46 21.24 5.86
CA SER A 46 17.47 22.30 6.87
C SER A 46 16.16 23.09 6.86
N LYS A 47 15.72 23.52 5.67
CA LYS A 47 14.49 24.30 5.52
C LYS A 47 13.23 23.49 5.90
N ILE A 48 13.17 22.22 5.48
CA ILE A 48 12.06 21.35 5.84
C ILE A 48 11.99 21.15 7.34
N SER A 49 13.13 20.95 8.00
CA SER A 49 13.19 20.76 9.45
C SER A 49 12.72 22.02 10.20
N GLU A 50 13.10 23.23 9.72
CA GLU A 50 12.59 24.50 10.26
C GLU A 50 11.06 24.60 10.09
N THR A 51 10.53 24.34 8.90
CA THR A 51 9.09 24.39 8.62
C THR A 51 8.31 23.37 9.46
N LEU A 52 8.80 22.15 9.60
CA LEU A 52 8.17 21.13 10.44
C LEU A 52 8.13 21.55 11.92
N GLU A 53 9.19 22.20 12.41
CA GLU A 53 9.20 22.71 13.78
C GLU A 53 8.21 23.87 13.98
N GLU A 54 8.09 24.76 12.99
CA GLU A 54 7.09 25.84 13.00
C GLU A 54 5.67 25.27 13.04
N ILE A 55 5.36 24.29 12.19
CA ILE A 55 4.06 23.61 12.17
C ILE A 55 3.79 22.93 13.53
N ARG A 56 4.75 22.17 14.05
CA ARG A 56 4.60 21.52 15.37
C ARG A 56 4.36 22.53 16.49
N THR A 57 5.08 23.62 16.47
CA THR A 57 4.89 24.71 17.46
C THR A 57 3.49 25.29 17.39
N ALA A 58 2.98 25.53 16.18
CA ALA A 58 1.60 26.00 15.96
C ALA A 58 0.56 24.98 16.45
N GLN A 59 0.91 23.69 16.46
CA GLN A 59 0.06 22.58 16.89
C GLN A 59 0.36 22.12 18.34
N ASN A 60 0.85 23.02 19.21
CA ASN A 60 1.16 22.73 20.60
C ASN A 60 2.16 21.58 20.81
N GLY A 61 3.12 21.42 19.90
CA GLY A 61 4.14 20.38 19.93
C GLY A 61 3.68 19.01 19.41
N LYS A 62 2.45 18.87 18.94
CA LYS A 62 1.94 17.61 18.38
C LYS A 62 2.38 17.45 16.93
N PRO A 63 2.94 16.31 16.53
CA PRO A 63 3.10 15.96 15.11
C PRO A 63 1.72 15.73 14.46
N PRO A 64 1.63 15.71 13.12
CA PRO A 64 0.35 15.57 12.43
C PRO A 64 -0.29 14.19 12.67
N ASN A 65 -1.61 14.15 12.76
CA ASN A 65 -2.35 12.91 12.60
C ASN A 65 -2.24 12.42 11.15
N ILE A 66 -2.42 11.14 10.94
CA ILE A 66 -2.39 10.53 9.60
C ILE A 66 -3.66 9.69 9.42
N VAL A 67 -4.41 9.97 8.36
CA VAL A 67 -5.51 9.14 7.88
C VAL A 67 -5.12 8.62 6.48
N TYR A 68 -4.94 7.31 6.35
CA TYR A 68 -4.49 6.69 5.11
C TYR A 68 -5.57 5.76 4.56
N ILE A 69 -6.13 6.15 3.41
CA ILE A 69 -7.20 5.44 2.70
C ILE A 69 -6.62 4.78 1.47
N LEU A 70 -6.64 3.44 1.42
CA LEU A 70 -6.08 2.64 0.32
C LEU A 70 -7.19 1.86 -0.38
N LEU A 71 -7.48 2.25 -1.61
CA LEU A 71 -8.55 1.68 -2.43
C LEU A 71 -8.06 0.47 -3.23
N ASP A 72 -8.91 -0.54 -3.33
CA ASP A 72 -8.55 -1.83 -3.93
C ASP A 72 -8.70 -1.80 -5.46
N ASP A 73 -7.63 -2.18 -6.18
CA ASP A 73 -7.59 -2.39 -7.64
C ASP A 73 -8.01 -1.18 -8.50
N LEU A 74 -7.59 0.02 -8.11
CA LEU A 74 -7.83 1.26 -8.87
C LEU A 74 -6.54 1.83 -9.46
N GLY A 75 -6.47 1.84 -10.79
CA GLY A 75 -5.34 2.37 -11.53
C GLY A 75 -5.40 3.89 -11.75
N PHE A 76 -4.36 4.41 -12.40
CA PHE A 76 -4.28 5.83 -12.72
C PHE A 76 -5.40 6.29 -13.64
N GLY A 77 -6.04 7.40 -13.29
CA GLY A 77 -7.13 8.03 -14.03
C GLY A 77 -8.50 7.44 -13.73
N GLU A 78 -8.65 6.67 -12.65
CA GLU A 78 -9.93 6.06 -12.28
C GLU A 78 -10.63 6.75 -11.12
N ILE A 79 -9.98 7.69 -10.43
CA ILE A 79 -10.55 8.51 -9.34
C ILE A 79 -9.91 9.90 -9.31
N GLY A 80 -10.63 10.89 -8.77
CA GLY A 80 -10.11 12.24 -8.52
C GLY A 80 -9.68 13.01 -9.76
N MET A 81 -10.18 12.62 -10.95
CA MET A 81 -9.89 13.23 -12.24
C MET A 81 -11.19 13.45 -13.01
N PRO A 82 -11.93 14.53 -12.75
CA PRO A 82 -13.30 14.74 -13.25
C PRO A 82 -13.47 14.53 -14.76
N ASP A 83 -12.51 15.00 -15.57
CA ASP A 83 -12.56 14.84 -17.04
C ASP A 83 -12.46 13.37 -17.49
N LEU A 84 -11.81 12.52 -16.71
CA LEU A 84 -11.67 11.09 -16.99
C LEU A 84 -12.81 10.29 -16.37
N ASP A 85 -13.28 10.67 -15.21
CA ASP A 85 -14.39 10.03 -14.52
C ASP A 85 -15.68 10.11 -15.36
N VAL A 86 -15.96 11.28 -15.93
CA VAL A 86 -17.13 11.50 -16.81
C VAL A 86 -17.11 10.58 -18.05
N ILE A 87 -15.93 10.36 -18.65
CA ILE A 87 -15.79 9.45 -19.79
C ILE A 87 -16.15 8.01 -19.38
N ARG A 88 -15.93 7.64 -18.13
CA ARG A 88 -16.24 6.32 -17.58
C ARG A 88 -17.66 6.19 -17.01
N GLY A 89 -18.43 7.27 -17.03
CA GLY A 89 -19.84 7.28 -16.64
C GLY A 89 -20.09 7.39 -15.13
N TYR A 90 -19.15 7.93 -14.37
CA TYR A 90 -19.29 8.25 -12.94
C TYR A 90 -18.62 9.59 -12.60
N SER A 91 -18.64 9.95 -11.33
CA SER A 91 -17.89 11.07 -10.77
C SER A 91 -17.40 10.74 -9.36
N THR A 92 -16.28 11.35 -8.96
CA THR A 92 -15.68 11.23 -7.63
C THR A 92 -15.47 12.63 -7.04
N PRO A 93 -16.56 13.36 -6.72
CA PRO A 93 -16.47 14.76 -6.32
C PRO A 93 -15.67 14.96 -5.03
N ASN A 94 -15.82 14.08 -4.03
CA ASN A 94 -15.14 14.22 -2.74
C ASN A 94 -13.62 13.97 -2.87
N ILE A 95 -13.22 12.96 -3.66
CA ILE A 95 -11.80 12.71 -3.94
C ILE A 95 -11.23 13.85 -4.81
N SER A 96 -12.02 14.41 -5.73
CA SER A 96 -11.61 15.54 -6.54
C SER A 96 -11.41 16.81 -5.70
N GLU A 97 -12.29 17.06 -4.72
CA GLU A 97 -12.15 18.15 -3.76
C GLU A 97 -10.88 17.99 -2.91
N LEU A 98 -10.62 16.77 -2.40
CA LEU A 98 -9.37 16.48 -1.69
C LEU A 98 -8.14 16.74 -2.57
N ALA A 99 -8.20 16.42 -3.86
CA ALA A 99 -7.12 16.69 -4.82
C ALA A 99 -6.94 18.20 -5.09
N ASP A 100 -8.03 18.96 -5.13
CA ASP A 100 -8.02 20.40 -5.33
C ASP A 100 -7.58 21.16 -4.06
N GLU A 101 -7.83 20.61 -2.87
CA GLU A 101 -7.35 21.14 -1.60
C GLU A 101 -5.93 20.67 -1.23
N GLY A 102 -5.35 19.74 -1.98
CA GLY A 102 -4.11 19.08 -1.64
C GLY A 102 -3.11 18.98 -2.77
N LEU A 103 -2.31 17.93 -2.70
CA LEU A 103 -1.24 17.56 -3.63
C LEU A 103 -1.60 16.29 -4.39
N SER A 104 -1.54 16.34 -5.72
CA SER A 104 -1.70 15.18 -6.61
C SER A 104 -0.34 14.64 -7.04
N PHE A 105 -0.06 13.37 -6.78
CA PHE A 105 1.13 12.67 -7.26
C PHE A 105 0.86 12.06 -8.64
N MET A 106 1.33 12.72 -9.70
CA MET A 106 1.05 12.31 -11.07
C MET A 106 1.83 11.06 -11.52
N ARG A 107 2.83 10.64 -10.75
CA ARG A 107 3.65 9.45 -11.03
C ARG A 107 3.89 8.62 -9.77
N MET A 108 2.79 8.28 -9.05
CA MET A 108 2.83 7.33 -7.96
C MET A 108 2.91 5.91 -8.53
N TYR A 109 3.96 5.20 -8.16
CA TYR A 109 4.17 3.79 -8.47
C TYR A 109 3.92 2.91 -7.24
N THR A 110 3.31 1.76 -7.49
CA THR A 110 3.05 0.71 -6.50
C THR A 110 3.68 -0.60 -6.97
N GLU A 111 3.59 -1.63 -6.15
CA GLU A 111 3.78 -3.00 -6.60
C GLU A 111 2.56 -3.44 -7.45
N PRO A 112 2.69 -4.45 -8.32
CA PRO A 112 1.62 -4.78 -9.27
C PRO A 112 0.41 -5.51 -8.67
N THR A 113 0.37 -5.72 -7.35
CA THR A 113 -0.75 -6.42 -6.67
C THR A 113 -0.85 -6.06 -5.19
N CYS A 114 -2.03 -6.32 -4.59
CA CYS A 114 -2.44 -5.81 -3.28
C CYS A 114 -1.45 -6.11 -2.14
N THR A 115 -1.16 -7.39 -1.85
CA THR A 115 -0.27 -7.76 -0.74
C THR A 115 1.11 -7.12 -0.87
N PRO A 116 1.81 -7.21 -2.01
CA PRO A 116 3.10 -6.54 -2.19
C PRO A 116 3.05 -5.03 -1.95
N THR A 117 2.04 -4.33 -2.46
CA THR A 117 1.89 -2.89 -2.24
C THR A 117 1.69 -2.56 -0.76
N ARG A 118 0.82 -3.30 -0.09
CA ARG A 118 0.54 -3.10 1.34
C ARG A 118 1.78 -3.39 2.20
N VAL A 119 2.53 -4.44 1.88
CA VAL A 119 3.83 -4.73 2.51
C VAL A 119 4.83 -3.59 2.25
N ALA A 120 4.96 -3.15 1.00
CA ALA A 120 5.91 -2.12 0.62
C ALA A 120 5.63 -0.78 1.33
N MET A 121 4.35 -0.40 1.43
CA MET A 121 3.91 0.76 2.20
C MET A 121 4.22 0.61 3.70
N MET A 122 3.87 -0.55 4.28
CA MET A 122 4.03 -0.77 5.71
C MET A 122 5.49 -0.85 6.16
N THR A 123 6.40 -1.35 5.31
CA THR A 123 7.79 -1.62 5.70
C THR A 123 8.83 -0.69 5.08
N GLY A 124 8.44 0.11 4.09
CA GLY A 124 9.38 0.92 3.30
C GLY A 124 10.33 0.09 2.43
N ARG A 125 10.01 -1.19 2.18
CA ARG A 125 10.85 -2.15 1.44
C ARG A 125 10.08 -2.75 0.27
N TYR A 126 10.74 -3.00 -0.85
CA TYR A 126 10.13 -3.82 -1.89
C TYR A 126 9.66 -5.16 -1.31
N ALA A 127 8.45 -5.56 -1.65
CA ALA A 127 7.83 -6.76 -1.08
C ALA A 127 8.67 -8.04 -1.25
N VAL A 128 9.43 -8.13 -2.34
CA VAL A 128 10.35 -9.26 -2.58
C VAL A 128 11.39 -9.43 -1.47
N ARG A 129 11.78 -8.35 -0.78
CA ARG A 129 12.75 -8.40 0.31
C ARG A 129 12.19 -9.03 1.60
N THR A 130 10.88 -9.06 1.73
CA THR A 130 10.18 -9.56 2.92
C THR A 130 9.68 -10.99 2.77
N GLY A 131 9.87 -11.59 1.58
CA GLY A 131 9.28 -12.89 1.24
C GLY A 131 7.77 -12.87 1.00
N THR A 132 7.16 -11.68 0.98
CA THR A 132 5.70 -11.49 0.86
C THR A 132 5.36 -10.82 -0.48
N SER A 133 5.98 -11.30 -1.55
CA SER A 133 5.94 -10.71 -2.89
C SER A 133 4.75 -11.12 -3.76
N GLU A 134 3.85 -11.95 -3.25
CA GLU A 134 2.65 -12.43 -3.95
C GLU A 134 1.40 -12.15 -3.14
N ALA A 135 0.25 -12.04 -3.82
CA ALA A 135 -1.02 -11.90 -3.14
C ALA A 135 -1.30 -13.14 -2.27
N LYS A 136 -1.66 -12.92 -1.01
CA LYS A 136 -1.95 -14.01 -0.09
C LYS A 136 -3.26 -14.70 -0.44
N SER A 137 -3.22 -16.01 -0.51
CA SER A 137 -4.39 -16.84 -0.73
C SER A 137 -4.99 -17.33 0.59
N VAL A 138 -6.17 -17.94 0.49
CA VAL A 138 -6.82 -18.59 1.64
C VAL A 138 -5.93 -19.71 2.18
N VAL A 139 -5.78 -19.80 3.49
CA VAL A 139 -5.05 -20.89 4.19
C VAL A 139 -3.59 -20.98 3.74
N SER A 140 -2.92 -19.85 3.58
CA SER A 140 -1.52 -19.85 3.14
C SER A 140 -0.55 -20.30 4.24
N GLY A 141 -0.88 -20.09 5.51
CA GLY A 141 0.00 -20.40 6.64
C GLY A 141 1.27 -19.57 6.63
N ASP A 142 1.20 -18.36 6.08
CA ASP A 142 2.32 -17.44 6.03
C ASP A 142 1.84 -15.97 6.10
N GLY A 143 2.77 -15.08 6.29
CA GLY A 143 2.46 -13.65 6.32
C GLY A 143 3.68 -12.79 6.56
N LEU A 144 3.45 -11.50 6.78
CA LEU A 144 4.50 -10.57 7.15
C LEU A 144 5.15 -11.03 8.46
N SER A 145 6.45 -11.25 8.40
CA SER A 145 7.21 -11.70 9.57
C SER A 145 7.30 -10.61 10.63
N ALA A 146 7.22 -10.97 11.90
CA ALA A 146 7.47 -10.09 13.03
C ALA A 146 8.91 -9.51 13.07
N TRP A 147 9.84 -10.03 12.24
CA TRP A 147 11.15 -9.40 12.06
C TRP A 147 11.06 -8.08 11.27
N GLU A 148 10.09 -7.94 10.40
CA GLU A 148 9.88 -6.68 9.69
C GLU A 148 9.41 -5.60 10.67
N THR A 149 9.72 -4.37 10.34
CA THR A 149 9.25 -3.22 11.13
C THR A 149 8.29 -2.41 10.29
N THR A 150 7.08 -2.28 10.75
CA THR A 150 6.05 -1.51 10.08
C THR A 150 6.10 -0.03 10.44
N ILE A 151 5.48 0.81 9.60
CA ILE A 151 5.31 2.24 9.92
C ILE A 151 4.52 2.42 11.23
N ALA A 152 3.54 1.57 11.52
CA ALA A 152 2.80 1.63 12.77
C ALA A 152 3.71 1.40 13.99
N GLU A 153 4.68 0.48 13.89
CA GLU A 153 5.67 0.27 14.94
C GLU A 153 6.63 1.45 15.08
N VAL A 154 7.06 2.06 13.97
CA VAL A 154 7.88 3.28 13.98
C VAL A 154 7.13 4.42 14.63
N LEU A 155 5.88 4.67 14.25
CA LEU A 155 5.04 5.72 14.80
C LEU A 155 4.68 5.46 16.28
N SER A 156 4.48 4.21 16.70
CA SER A 156 4.30 3.85 18.11
C SER A 156 5.44 4.35 19.01
N GLN A 157 6.69 4.32 18.51
CA GLN A 157 7.85 4.82 19.24
C GLN A 157 7.81 6.35 19.46
N ARG A 158 7.13 7.06 18.57
CA ARG A 158 6.89 8.51 18.68
C ARG A 158 5.65 8.83 19.52
N GLY A 159 4.91 7.80 19.98
CA GLY A 159 3.75 7.95 20.84
C GLY A 159 2.41 8.04 20.09
N TYR A 160 2.37 7.67 18.82
CA TYR A 160 1.13 7.57 18.07
C TYR A 160 0.23 6.46 18.60
N GLU A 161 -1.07 6.68 18.50
CA GLU A 161 -2.08 5.64 18.62
C GLU A 161 -2.48 5.17 17.21
N ASN A 162 -2.33 3.87 16.95
CA ASN A 162 -2.46 3.30 15.60
C ASN A 162 -3.71 2.44 15.51
N VAL A 163 -4.55 2.71 14.50
CA VAL A 163 -5.79 1.99 14.24
C VAL A 163 -5.81 1.48 12.81
N HIS A 164 -6.21 0.21 12.60
CA HIS A 164 -6.40 -0.36 11.27
C HIS A 164 -7.81 -0.93 11.09
N LEU A 165 -8.49 -0.53 10.02
CA LEU A 165 -9.86 -0.93 9.70
C LEU A 165 -9.98 -1.34 8.23
N GLY A 166 -10.57 -2.51 8.00
CA GLY A 166 -10.80 -3.05 6.66
C GLY A 166 -9.74 -4.04 6.21
N LYS A 167 -9.52 -4.19 4.92
CA LYS A 167 -8.64 -5.19 4.32
C LYS A 167 -7.19 -5.06 4.78
N TRP A 168 -6.67 -6.06 5.49
CA TRP A 168 -5.26 -6.13 5.87
C TRP A 168 -4.39 -6.81 4.79
N HIS A 169 -4.67 -8.07 4.50
CA HIS A 169 -4.08 -8.87 3.42
C HIS A 169 -2.56 -9.09 3.51
N LEU A 170 -1.99 -9.10 4.71
CA LEU A 170 -0.56 -9.35 4.93
C LEU A 170 -0.24 -10.72 5.53
N GLY A 171 -1.22 -11.62 5.59
CA GLY A 171 -1.05 -13.00 6.02
C GLY A 171 -2.22 -13.53 6.83
N ASP A 172 -2.20 -14.83 7.09
CA ASP A 172 -3.24 -15.57 7.81
C ASP A 172 -2.71 -16.29 9.06
N ILE A 173 -1.51 -15.94 9.49
CA ILE A 173 -0.90 -16.38 10.76
C ILE A 173 -1.03 -15.27 11.80
N GLU A 174 -1.11 -15.65 13.06
CA GLU A 174 -1.39 -14.71 14.16
C GLU A 174 -0.33 -13.60 14.27
N GLU A 175 0.95 -13.92 14.07
CA GLU A 175 2.02 -12.91 14.11
C GLU A 175 1.89 -11.83 13.03
N SER A 176 1.21 -12.14 11.91
CA SER A 176 1.02 -11.21 10.79
C SER A 176 -0.20 -10.30 10.92
N PHE A 177 -1.04 -10.48 11.94
CA PHE A 177 -2.22 -9.65 12.12
C PHE A 177 -1.86 -8.20 12.46
N ALA A 178 -2.70 -7.25 12.05
CA ALA A 178 -2.40 -5.83 12.18
C ALA A 178 -2.06 -5.43 13.64
N PHE A 179 -2.81 -5.92 14.63
CA PHE A 179 -2.56 -5.63 16.05
C PHE A 179 -1.27 -6.28 16.60
N ASN A 180 -0.66 -7.23 15.89
CA ASN A 180 0.67 -7.78 16.17
C ASN A 180 1.77 -7.12 15.31
N GLN A 181 1.39 -6.19 14.41
CA GLN A 181 2.24 -5.44 13.50
C GLN A 181 2.18 -3.92 13.77
N GLY A 182 2.02 -3.54 15.05
CA GLY A 182 2.15 -2.18 15.53
C GLY A 182 0.86 -1.39 15.71
N PHE A 183 -0.31 -1.93 15.36
CA PHE A 183 -1.58 -1.28 15.59
C PHE A 183 -2.11 -1.55 16.99
N ASP A 184 -2.58 -0.50 17.67
CA ASP A 184 -3.15 -0.61 19.03
C ASP A 184 -4.55 -1.22 18.99
N TYR A 185 -5.29 -0.97 17.91
CA TYR A 185 -6.58 -1.60 17.59
C TYR A 185 -6.65 -1.95 16.12
N ALA A 186 -7.21 -3.10 15.79
CA ALA A 186 -7.47 -3.49 14.40
C ALA A 186 -8.75 -4.31 14.27
N GLU A 187 -9.45 -4.09 13.16
CA GLU A 187 -10.58 -4.88 12.73
C GLU A 187 -10.46 -5.16 11.23
N HIS A 188 -10.28 -6.43 10.86
CA HIS A 188 -10.02 -6.81 9.47
C HIS A 188 -10.42 -8.25 9.15
N PRO A 189 -10.80 -8.55 7.88
CA PRO A 189 -10.94 -9.93 7.45
C PRO A 189 -9.57 -10.62 7.40
N VAL A 190 -9.53 -11.90 7.75
CA VAL A 190 -8.31 -12.70 7.57
C VAL A 190 -8.07 -12.99 6.09
N HIS A 191 -9.14 -13.31 5.34
CA HIS A 191 -9.06 -13.69 3.94
C HIS A 191 -10.14 -13.03 3.09
N GLN A 192 -9.81 -11.97 2.38
CA GLN A 192 -10.72 -11.35 1.42
C GLN A 192 -11.16 -12.33 0.32
N GLN A 193 -10.24 -13.14 -0.21
CA GLN A 193 -10.56 -14.14 -1.23
C GLN A 193 -11.49 -15.22 -0.70
N GLY A 194 -11.39 -15.55 0.59
CA GLY A 194 -12.30 -16.48 1.25
C GLY A 194 -13.72 -15.93 1.31
N GLN A 195 -13.90 -14.66 1.61
CA GLN A 195 -15.21 -14.00 1.61
C GLN A 195 -15.87 -14.11 0.24
N MET A 196 -15.12 -13.82 -0.83
CA MET A 196 -15.62 -13.94 -2.20
C MET A 196 -16.01 -15.38 -2.57
N ALA A 197 -15.28 -16.36 -2.06
CA ALA A 197 -15.55 -17.78 -2.33
C ALA A 197 -16.81 -18.30 -1.65
N ILE A 198 -17.19 -17.73 -0.49
CA ILE A 198 -18.36 -18.17 0.29
C ILE A 198 -19.62 -17.36 0.03
N MET A 199 -19.53 -16.28 -0.72
CA MET A 199 -20.72 -15.56 -1.17
C MET A 199 -21.58 -16.43 -2.08
N ASN A 200 -22.90 -16.32 -1.90
CA ASN A 200 -23.89 -17.22 -2.50
C ASN A 200 -23.82 -17.23 -4.04
N ALA A 201 -24.09 -18.41 -4.63
CA ALA A 201 -24.10 -18.63 -6.07
C ALA A 201 -25.11 -17.78 -6.85
N ASP A 202 -26.21 -17.44 -6.22
CA ASP A 202 -27.28 -16.65 -6.83
C ASP A 202 -26.91 -15.17 -6.97
N ALA A 203 -25.87 -14.71 -6.24
CA ALA A 203 -25.27 -13.43 -6.53
C ALA A 203 -24.28 -13.62 -7.69
N GLU A 204 -24.33 -12.77 -8.68
CA GLU A 204 -23.39 -12.75 -9.83
C GLU A 204 -21.90 -12.66 -9.43
N LEU A 205 -21.63 -12.49 -8.17
CA LEU A 205 -20.39 -12.81 -7.50
C LEU A 205 -19.81 -14.18 -7.89
N ALA A 206 -20.63 -15.17 -8.13
CA ALA A 206 -20.19 -16.46 -8.66
C ALA A 206 -19.37 -16.32 -9.93
N GLY A 207 -19.70 -15.34 -10.76
CA GLY A 207 -18.95 -15.03 -11.96
C GLY A 207 -17.52 -14.57 -11.68
N ALA A 208 -17.28 -13.80 -10.66
CA ALA A 208 -15.95 -13.28 -10.34
C ALA A 208 -15.18 -14.22 -9.42
N SER A 209 -15.83 -14.89 -8.48
CA SER A 209 -15.23 -16.02 -7.77
C SER A 209 -14.71 -17.05 -8.77
N ALA A 210 -15.46 -17.30 -9.85
CA ALA A 210 -15.02 -18.18 -10.94
C ALA A 210 -13.86 -17.59 -11.76
N ALA A 211 -13.65 -16.29 -11.77
CA ALA A 211 -12.51 -15.69 -12.45
C ALA A 211 -11.23 -15.72 -11.60
N ILE A 212 -11.35 -15.53 -10.28
CA ILE A 212 -10.23 -15.60 -9.33
C ILE A 212 -9.90 -17.04 -9.00
N ALA A 213 -10.92 -17.86 -8.81
CA ALA A 213 -10.80 -19.26 -8.40
C ALA A 213 -11.87 -20.09 -9.11
N PRO A 214 -11.64 -20.46 -10.40
CA PRO A 214 -12.63 -21.18 -11.22
C PRO A 214 -13.15 -22.47 -10.59
N HIS A 215 -12.35 -23.09 -9.74
CA HIS A 215 -12.67 -24.32 -9.01
C HIS A 215 -13.54 -24.07 -7.77
N LEU A 216 -13.77 -22.81 -7.39
CA LEU A 216 -14.70 -22.41 -6.33
C LEU A 216 -16.08 -22.02 -6.87
N ARG A 217 -16.37 -22.37 -8.12
CA ARG A 217 -17.71 -22.13 -8.65
C ARG A 217 -18.74 -22.87 -7.84
N THR A 218 -19.74 -22.15 -7.47
CA THR A 218 -20.77 -22.54 -6.53
C THR A 218 -21.86 -23.45 -7.11
N ASP A 219 -21.90 -23.62 -8.43
CA ASP A 219 -22.68 -24.70 -9.05
C ASP A 219 -22.20 -26.10 -8.67
N THR A 220 -20.97 -26.19 -8.14
CA THR A 220 -20.39 -27.43 -7.61
C THR A 220 -20.30 -27.47 -6.08
N TYR A 221 -20.58 -26.35 -5.40
CA TYR A 221 -20.49 -26.22 -3.95
C TYR A 221 -21.78 -25.57 -3.42
N GLU A 222 -22.69 -26.34 -2.94
CA GLU A 222 -23.55 -25.81 -1.89
C GLU A 222 -22.63 -25.53 -0.70
N LEU A 223 -22.27 -24.30 -0.52
CA LEU A 223 -21.54 -23.86 0.65
C LEU A 223 -22.36 -24.20 1.86
N ASP A 224 -21.91 -25.20 2.58
CA ASP A 224 -22.68 -25.70 3.70
C ASP A 224 -22.75 -24.67 4.83
N ALA A 225 -23.77 -24.80 5.67
CA ALA A 225 -23.92 -23.93 6.83
C ALA A 225 -22.69 -23.97 7.75
N GLY A 226 -21.95 -25.08 7.80
CA GLY A 226 -20.71 -25.21 8.57
C GLY A 226 -19.60 -24.31 8.06
N PHE A 227 -19.42 -24.21 6.75
CA PHE A 227 -18.43 -23.29 6.18
C PHE A 227 -18.83 -21.82 6.35
N ARG A 228 -20.11 -21.51 6.26
CA ARG A 228 -20.61 -20.14 6.39
C ARG A 228 -20.63 -19.62 7.83
N VAL A 229 -20.68 -20.52 8.80
CA VAL A 229 -20.85 -20.19 10.22
C VAL A 229 -19.55 -20.28 11.01
N LYS A 230 -18.70 -21.26 10.67
CA LYS A 230 -17.48 -21.53 11.45
C LYS A 230 -16.31 -20.59 11.17
N PRO A 231 -15.98 -20.23 9.94
CA PRO A 231 -14.86 -19.34 9.70
C PRO A 231 -15.29 -17.87 9.84
N HIS A 232 -15.71 -17.45 11.01
CA HIS A 232 -16.08 -16.05 11.28
C HIS A 232 -14.97 -15.10 10.87
N SER A 233 -13.72 -15.46 11.14
CA SER A 233 -12.54 -14.72 10.73
C SER A 233 -12.39 -14.57 9.21
N MET A 234 -12.95 -15.50 8.42
CA MET A 234 -12.97 -15.39 6.96
C MET A 234 -14.12 -14.50 6.46
N VAL A 235 -15.24 -14.49 7.16
CA VAL A 235 -16.48 -13.81 6.74
C VAL A 235 -16.53 -12.37 7.25
N TYR A 236 -16.53 -12.20 8.55
CA TYR A 236 -16.54 -10.87 9.17
C TYR A 236 -15.17 -10.38 9.61
N GLY A 237 -14.20 -11.29 9.75
CA GLY A 237 -12.86 -10.97 10.18
C GLY A 237 -12.62 -11.15 11.67
N ILE A 238 -11.59 -10.52 12.12
CA ILE A 238 -11.14 -10.53 13.51
C ILE A 238 -11.01 -9.12 14.04
N ILE A 239 -11.17 -8.98 15.34
CA ILE A 239 -10.92 -7.78 16.12
C ILE A 239 -9.79 -8.09 17.09
N GLY A 240 -8.81 -7.22 17.20
CA GLY A 240 -7.72 -7.36 18.15
C GLY A 240 -7.17 -6.03 18.63
N GLU A 241 -6.59 -6.08 19.83
CA GLU A 241 -5.85 -5.01 20.45
C GLU A 241 -4.39 -5.46 20.63
N LYS A 242 -3.47 -4.52 20.63
CA LYS A 242 -2.03 -4.77 20.77
C LYS A 242 -1.71 -5.62 21.99
N GLY A 243 -1.05 -6.75 21.76
CA GLY A 243 -0.71 -7.71 22.81
C GLY A 243 -1.89 -8.53 23.33
N GLY A 244 -3.06 -8.40 22.72
CA GLY A 244 -4.27 -9.16 23.01
C GLY A 244 -4.41 -10.39 22.13
N THR A 245 -5.47 -11.14 22.38
CA THR A 245 -5.87 -12.30 21.55
C THR A 245 -6.93 -11.86 20.54
N ALA A 246 -6.83 -12.37 19.32
CA ALA A 246 -7.84 -12.16 18.30
C ALA A 246 -9.22 -12.62 18.78
N ARG A 247 -10.23 -11.79 18.54
CA ARG A 247 -11.64 -12.14 18.72
C ARG A 247 -12.29 -12.21 17.36
N GLU A 248 -12.99 -13.28 17.08
CA GLU A 248 -13.77 -13.40 15.85
C GLU A 248 -15.04 -12.55 15.96
N VAL A 249 -15.43 -11.95 14.85
CA VAL A 249 -16.72 -11.29 14.73
C VAL A 249 -17.78 -12.35 14.48
N ASN A 250 -18.77 -12.43 15.36
CA ASN A 250 -19.78 -13.46 15.34
C ASN A 250 -20.72 -13.34 14.12
N PHE A 251 -20.97 -14.49 13.53
CA PHE A 251 -21.96 -14.74 12.50
C PHE A 251 -23.00 -15.70 13.08
N GLU A 252 -24.29 -15.42 12.91
CA GLU A 252 -25.32 -16.25 13.53
C GLU A 252 -25.35 -17.66 12.93
N PRO A 253 -25.49 -18.70 13.76
CA PRO A 253 -25.53 -20.08 13.28
C PRO A 253 -26.63 -20.30 12.24
N GLY A 254 -26.24 -20.84 11.09
CA GLY A 254 -27.15 -21.12 9.97
C GLY A 254 -27.41 -19.94 9.04
N GLU A 255 -26.85 -18.78 9.32
CA GLU A 255 -26.90 -17.61 8.44
C GLU A 255 -26.04 -17.82 7.19
N VAL A 256 -26.52 -17.30 6.06
CA VAL A 256 -25.84 -17.38 4.77
C VAL A 256 -25.16 -16.07 4.49
N PHE A 257 -23.86 -16.08 4.22
CA PHE A 257 -23.15 -14.87 3.80
C PHE A 257 -23.60 -14.46 2.41
N THR A 258 -24.22 -13.28 2.33
CA THR A 258 -24.75 -12.69 1.11
C THR A 258 -24.02 -11.40 0.77
N GLN A 259 -24.32 -10.81 -0.37
CA GLN A 259 -23.87 -9.48 -0.72
C GLN A 259 -24.32 -8.42 0.31
N GLU A 260 -25.52 -8.56 0.86
CA GLU A 260 -26.02 -7.66 1.90
C GLU A 260 -25.15 -7.71 3.17
N HIS A 261 -24.78 -8.89 3.62
CA HIS A 261 -23.84 -9.07 4.74
C HIS A 261 -22.48 -8.45 4.44
N TYR A 262 -21.97 -8.64 3.22
CA TYR A 262 -20.72 -8.05 2.79
C TYR A 262 -20.78 -6.52 2.83
N MET A 263 -21.85 -5.94 2.28
CA MET A 263 -22.06 -4.50 2.29
C MET A 263 -22.19 -3.93 3.70
N HIS A 264 -22.94 -4.62 4.56
CA HIS A 264 -23.06 -4.25 5.95
C HIS A 264 -21.72 -4.28 6.69
N MET A 265 -20.88 -5.25 6.40
CA MET A 265 -19.51 -5.32 6.94
C MET A 265 -18.66 -4.11 6.50
N GLU A 266 -18.67 -3.78 5.21
CA GLU A 266 -17.90 -2.64 4.67
C GLU A 266 -18.41 -1.29 5.24
N GLU A 267 -19.73 -1.14 5.36
CA GLU A 267 -20.34 0.04 5.99
C GLU A 267 -19.98 0.11 7.49
N ASN A 268 -19.93 -1.01 8.19
CA ASN A 268 -19.48 -1.06 9.58
C ASN A 268 -18.02 -0.61 9.72
N TYR A 269 -17.10 -1.03 8.82
CA TYR A 269 -15.74 -0.50 8.83
C TYR A 269 -15.72 1.02 8.66
N LYS A 270 -16.48 1.56 7.70
CA LYS A 270 -16.59 3.01 7.49
C LYS A 270 -17.17 3.72 8.73
N ASN A 271 -18.23 3.20 9.32
CA ASN A 271 -18.81 3.77 10.53
C ASN A 271 -17.82 3.74 11.71
N ARG A 272 -17.08 2.64 11.85
CA ARG A 272 -16.01 2.54 12.85
C ARG A 272 -14.89 3.57 12.60
N VAL A 273 -14.54 3.89 11.36
CA VAL A 273 -13.60 4.98 11.03
C VAL A 273 -14.10 6.31 11.59
N LEU A 274 -15.38 6.64 11.41
CA LEU A 274 -15.95 7.89 11.90
C LEU A 274 -15.95 7.95 13.43
N GLU A 275 -16.27 6.84 14.11
CA GLU A 275 -16.21 6.72 15.56
C GLU A 275 -14.78 6.86 16.09
N GLU A 276 -13.81 6.21 15.43
CA GLU A 276 -12.40 6.28 15.82
C GLU A 276 -11.81 7.68 15.61
N ILE A 277 -12.16 8.39 14.53
CA ILE A 277 -11.74 9.78 14.34
C ILE A 277 -12.25 10.66 15.48
N GLU A 278 -13.52 10.53 15.89
CA GLU A 278 -14.08 11.28 17.01
C GLU A 278 -13.38 10.95 18.33
N ARG A 279 -13.19 9.66 18.63
CA ARG A 279 -12.50 9.19 19.84
C ARG A 279 -11.04 9.65 19.90
N LEU A 280 -10.31 9.54 18.79
CA LEU A 280 -8.90 9.89 18.70
C LEU A 280 -8.66 11.41 18.72
N ALA A 281 -9.61 12.19 18.18
CA ALA A 281 -9.56 13.65 18.22
C ALA A 281 -9.69 14.20 19.64
N ASP A 282 -10.47 13.56 20.50
CA ASP A 282 -10.61 13.88 21.94
C ASP A 282 -9.35 13.50 22.75
N GLY A 283 -8.44 12.72 22.18
CA GLY A 283 -7.24 12.24 22.83
C GLY A 283 -6.08 13.24 22.79
N ASP A 284 -5.08 12.98 23.65
CA ASP A 284 -3.85 13.80 23.70
C ASP A 284 -2.76 13.34 22.73
N LYS A 285 -2.86 12.13 22.19
CA LYS A 285 -1.87 11.54 21.30
C LYS A 285 -2.13 11.89 19.82
N PRO A 286 -1.08 12.01 18.98
CA PRO A 286 -1.27 11.92 17.55
C PRO A 286 -1.70 10.50 17.18
N PHE A 287 -2.35 10.33 16.03
CA PHE A 287 -2.82 9.02 15.61
C PHE A 287 -2.48 8.70 14.15
N PHE A 288 -2.38 7.41 13.86
CA PHE A 288 -2.29 6.85 12.52
C PHE A 288 -3.47 5.91 12.30
N LEU A 289 -4.39 6.30 11.45
CA LEU A 289 -5.59 5.54 11.11
C LEU A 289 -5.50 5.05 9.67
N ASN A 290 -5.45 3.75 9.50
CA ASN A 290 -5.58 3.09 8.21
C ASN A 290 -7.04 2.70 7.98
N TYR A 291 -7.64 3.21 6.90
CA TYR A 291 -8.89 2.70 6.35
C TYR A 291 -8.64 2.10 4.97
N TRP A 292 -8.71 0.78 4.90
CA TRP A 292 -8.48 0.04 3.66
C TRP A 292 -9.73 -0.75 3.27
N PRO A 293 -10.73 -0.09 2.64
CA PRO A 293 -11.93 -0.79 2.20
C PRO A 293 -11.59 -1.88 1.19
N GLN A 294 -12.39 -2.94 1.15
CA GLN A 294 -12.30 -3.96 0.10
C GLN A 294 -12.98 -3.50 -1.20
N LEU A 295 -13.65 -2.35 -1.14
CA LEU A 295 -14.27 -1.69 -2.27
C LEU A 295 -13.23 -0.83 -3.04
N PRO A 296 -13.50 -0.51 -4.30
CA PRO A 296 -14.77 -0.75 -5.03
C PRO A 296 -14.86 -2.11 -5.71
N ILE A 297 -13.78 -2.89 -5.75
CA ILE A 297 -13.73 -4.07 -6.61
C ILE A 297 -14.79 -5.12 -6.29
N THR A 298 -15.10 -5.32 -5.03
CA THR A 298 -15.97 -6.45 -4.64
C THR A 298 -17.43 -6.21 -4.98
N LEU A 299 -17.87 -4.96 -5.02
CA LEU A 299 -19.24 -4.62 -5.45
C LEU A 299 -19.50 -4.76 -6.93
N THR A 300 -18.46 -4.71 -7.77
CA THR A 300 -18.63 -5.01 -9.20
C THR A 300 -19.11 -6.42 -9.46
N LEU A 301 -19.19 -7.20 -8.43
CA LEU A 301 -19.63 -8.59 -8.42
C LEU A 301 -21.11 -8.71 -8.04
N GLY A 302 -21.72 -7.66 -7.58
CA GLY A 302 -23.10 -7.61 -7.20
C GLY A 302 -24.05 -7.42 -8.38
N ASN A 303 -25.29 -7.40 -8.08
CA ASN A 303 -26.44 -7.47 -8.96
C ASN A 303 -26.36 -6.48 -10.14
N ILE A 304 -26.10 -6.98 -11.35
CA ILE A 304 -26.08 -6.21 -12.61
C ILE A 304 -27.41 -5.48 -12.83
N ASP A 305 -28.52 -6.02 -12.34
CA ASP A 305 -29.84 -5.40 -12.49
C ASP A 305 -29.98 -4.09 -11.71
N GLN A 306 -29.19 -3.87 -10.67
CA GLN A 306 -29.16 -2.61 -9.92
C GLN A 306 -28.21 -1.57 -10.53
N ALA A 307 -27.33 -1.97 -11.40
CA ALA A 307 -26.35 -1.11 -12.07
C ALA A 307 -26.94 -0.20 -13.16
N GLN A 308 -28.24 -0.05 -13.23
CA GLN A 308 -28.89 0.79 -14.24
C GLN A 308 -28.96 2.27 -13.89
N THR A 309 -28.52 2.64 -12.69
CA THR A 309 -28.61 4.03 -12.21
C THR A 309 -27.45 4.90 -12.69
N LEU A 310 -26.28 4.31 -12.93
CA LEU A 310 -25.10 5.00 -13.46
C LEU A 310 -24.64 4.40 -14.80
N ASN A 311 -24.21 5.26 -15.70
CA ASN A 311 -23.79 4.86 -17.06
C ASN A 311 -22.59 3.89 -17.06
N GLY A 312 -21.75 3.95 -16.04
CA GLY A 312 -20.57 3.10 -15.89
C GLY A 312 -20.84 1.72 -15.26
N GLY A 313 -22.10 1.38 -14.96
CA GLY A 313 -22.50 0.10 -14.40
C GLY A 313 -22.07 -0.12 -12.93
N PRO A 314 -22.03 -1.39 -12.46
CA PRO A 314 -21.77 -1.72 -11.03
C PRO A 314 -20.49 -1.12 -10.47
N MET A 315 -19.46 -1.03 -11.31
CA MET A 315 -18.19 -0.42 -10.89
C MET A 315 -18.34 1.07 -10.61
N ALA A 316 -19.10 1.79 -11.43
CA ALA A 316 -19.38 3.20 -11.23
C ALA A 316 -20.14 3.44 -9.93
N GLU A 317 -21.14 2.61 -9.64
CA GLU A 317 -21.89 2.66 -8.37
C GLU A 317 -20.98 2.42 -7.16
N SER A 318 -20.11 1.43 -7.26
CA SER A 318 -19.15 1.11 -6.19
C SER A 318 -18.15 2.24 -5.95
N ILE A 319 -17.62 2.84 -7.01
CA ILE A 319 -16.69 3.98 -6.92
C ILE A 319 -17.40 5.20 -6.31
N ALA A 320 -18.61 5.52 -6.78
CA ALA A 320 -19.38 6.66 -6.28
C ALA A 320 -19.75 6.50 -4.80
N MET A 321 -20.04 5.27 -4.36
CA MET A 321 -20.32 4.98 -2.95
C MET A 321 -19.07 5.17 -2.08
N VAL A 322 -17.94 4.65 -2.49
CA VAL A 322 -16.67 4.82 -1.75
C VAL A 322 -16.25 6.29 -1.73
N ASP A 323 -16.45 7.02 -2.82
CA ASP A 323 -16.23 8.48 -2.85
C ASP A 323 -17.11 9.20 -1.82
N GLY A 324 -18.39 8.82 -1.70
CA GLY A 324 -19.27 9.37 -0.69
C GLY A 324 -18.78 9.08 0.74
N TRP A 325 -18.32 7.87 1.01
CA TRP A 325 -17.74 7.51 2.30
C TRP A 325 -16.45 8.30 2.63
N ILE A 326 -15.63 8.56 1.62
CA ILE A 326 -14.46 9.43 1.78
C ILE A 326 -14.90 10.86 2.14
N GLY A 327 -15.96 11.37 1.50
CA GLY A 327 -16.56 12.65 1.86
C GLY A 327 -16.99 12.70 3.33
N GLU A 328 -17.71 11.67 3.83
CA GLU A 328 -18.11 11.58 5.24
C GLU A 328 -16.89 11.59 6.19
N ILE A 329 -15.78 10.96 5.81
CA ILE A 329 -14.53 10.93 6.59
C ILE A 329 -13.88 12.34 6.61
N LEU A 330 -13.82 13.03 5.47
CA LEU A 330 -13.28 14.39 5.39
C LEU A 330 -14.14 15.37 6.21
N ASP A 331 -15.46 15.30 6.07
CA ASP A 331 -16.41 16.09 6.86
C ASP A 331 -16.24 15.85 8.36
N LYS A 332 -16.02 14.59 8.78
CA LYS A 332 -15.78 14.27 10.19
C LYS A 332 -14.48 14.89 10.70
N ILE A 333 -13.39 14.83 9.95
CA ILE A 333 -12.10 15.45 10.29
C ILE A 333 -12.26 16.96 10.48
N ASP A 334 -12.99 17.61 9.59
CA ASP A 334 -13.27 19.04 9.65
C ASP A 334 -14.21 19.38 10.84
N GLN A 335 -15.25 18.59 11.05
CA GLN A 335 -16.23 18.77 12.15
C GLN A 335 -15.59 18.66 13.53
N VAL A 336 -14.65 17.73 13.73
CA VAL A 336 -13.94 17.61 15.02
C VAL A 336 -12.78 18.59 15.17
N GLY A 337 -12.51 19.42 14.14
CA GLY A 337 -11.56 20.53 14.19
C GLY A 337 -10.09 20.15 14.15
N ILE A 338 -9.72 19.00 13.56
CA ILE A 338 -8.34 18.52 13.49
C ILE A 338 -7.71 18.61 12.08
N ALA A 339 -8.43 19.16 11.10
CA ALA A 339 -8.01 19.17 9.68
C ALA A 339 -6.62 19.80 9.48
N GLU A 340 -6.35 20.93 10.12
CA GLU A 340 -5.05 21.62 10.00
C GLU A 340 -3.86 20.72 10.40
N ASN A 341 -4.04 19.84 11.37
CA ASN A 341 -2.99 18.94 11.84
C ASN A 341 -3.21 17.48 11.42
N THR A 342 -3.86 17.26 10.29
CA THR A 342 -4.12 15.91 9.79
C THR A 342 -3.68 15.77 8.34
N ILE A 343 -2.80 14.80 8.10
CA ILE A 343 -2.44 14.34 6.76
C ILE A 343 -3.49 13.31 6.34
N VAL A 344 -4.22 13.58 5.26
CA VAL A 344 -5.13 12.61 4.64
C VAL A 344 -4.54 12.16 3.32
N ILE A 345 -4.40 10.85 3.14
CA ILE A 345 -3.90 10.23 1.89
C ILE A 345 -5.01 9.34 1.33
N VAL A 346 -5.31 9.50 0.03
CA VAL A 346 -6.19 8.60 -0.74
C VAL A 346 -5.44 8.12 -1.96
N MET A 347 -5.33 6.80 -2.15
CA MET A 347 -4.69 6.23 -3.33
C MET A 347 -5.18 4.82 -3.65
N GLY A 348 -4.92 4.36 -4.89
CA GLY A 348 -5.08 2.96 -5.28
C GLY A 348 -3.90 2.09 -4.80
N ASP A 349 -4.13 0.79 -4.61
CA ASP A 349 -3.06 -0.14 -4.22
C ASP A 349 -2.32 -0.76 -5.42
N ASN A 350 -2.99 -0.95 -6.53
CA ASN A 350 -2.42 -1.40 -7.82
C ASN A 350 -3.39 -1.10 -8.96
N GLY A 351 -2.94 -1.36 -10.18
CA GLY A 351 -3.81 -1.20 -11.34
C GLY A 351 -5.03 -2.13 -11.33
N PRO A 352 -6.01 -1.88 -12.21
CA PRO A 352 -7.31 -2.54 -12.18
C PRO A 352 -7.21 -4.05 -12.44
N PHE A 353 -8.08 -4.82 -11.80
CA PHE A 353 -8.23 -6.23 -12.07
C PHE A 353 -9.05 -6.44 -13.35
N MET A 354 -8.36 -6.70 -14.44
CA MET A 354 -8.89 -6.63 -15.79
C MET A 354 -10.09 -7.52 -16.10
N GLN A 355 -10.17 -8.67 -15.44
CA GLN A 355 -11.28 -9.60 -15.66
C GLN A 355 -12.61 -9.01 -15.17
N TYR A 356 -12.58 -8.24 -14.07
CA TYR A 356 -13.75 -7.51 -13.59
C TYR A 356 -14.11 -6.36 -14.51
N ARG A 357 -13.11 -5.56 -14.88
CA ARG A 357 -13.31 -4.42 -15.77
C ARG A 357 -14.00 -4.83 -17.05
N TRP A 358 -13.59 -5.93 -17.62
CA TRP A 358 -14.20 -6.45 -18.83
C TRP A 358 -15.67 -6.84 -18.66
N ARG A 359 -16.01 -7.49 -17.55
CA ARG A 359 -17.39 -7.90 -17.26
C ARG A 359 -18.30 -6.72 -16.91
N SER A 360 -17.78 -5.71 -16.23
CA SER A 360 -18.51 -4.50 -15.88
C SER A 360 -18.60 -3.47 -17.01
N GLY A 361 -17.99 -3.73 -18.17
CA GLY A 361 -17.94 -2.78 -19.29
C GLY A 361 -16.88 -1.68 -19.15
N GLN A 362 -16.07 -1.71 -18.10
CA GLN A 362 -15.06 -0.72 -17.79
C GLN A 362 -13.67 -1.16 -18.27
N ASN A 363 -13.33 -0.95 -19.54
CA ASN A 363 -12.03 -1.37 -20.07
C ASN A 363 -11.21 -0.25 -20.75
N ASP A 364 -11.60 1.01 -20.62
CA ASP A 364 -10.95 2.19 -21.17
C ASP A 364 -9.86 2.72 -20.22
N ARG A 365 -8.68 2.11 -20.28
CA ARG A 365 -7.52 2.45 -19.49
C ARG A 365 -6.63 3.45 -20.18
N ILE A 366 -6.03 4.36 -19.40
CA ILE A 366 -5.00 5.28 -19.91
C ILE A 366 -3.73 4.47 -20.25
N TYR A 367 -3.31 3.61 -19.35
CA TYR A 367 -2.12 2.78 -19.51
C TYR A 367 -2.48 1.33 -19.84
N ARG A 368 -1.58 0.64 -20.55
CA ARG A 368 -1.71 -0.78 -20.84
C ARG A 368 -1.40 -1.61 -19.60
N GLY A 369 -2.03 -2.76 -19.48
CA GLY A 369 -1.86 -3.67 -18.35
C GLY A 369 -2.87 -3.44 -17.23
N GLY A 370 -2.68 -4.14 -16.14
CA GLY A 370 -3.51 -4.11 -14.95
C GLY A 370 -2.86 -4.94 -13.85
N LYS A 371 -3.63 -5.28 -12.84
CA LYS A 371 -3.19 -6.08 -11.69
C LYS A 371 -2.34 -7.29 -12.11
N ASN A 372 -1.28 -7.56 -11.34
CA ASN A 372 -0.27 -8.62 -11.56
C ASN A 372 0.66 -8.40 -12.78
N GLN A 373 0.69 -7.21 -13.37
CA GLN A 373 1.53 -6.91 -14.52
C GLN A 373 2.47 -5.74 -14.24
N HIS A 374 3.72 -5.86 -14.68
CA HIS A 374 4.75 -4.83 -14.54
C HIS A 374 4.57 -3.61 -15.46
N LEU A 375 3.54 -3.62 -16.31
CA LEU A 375 3.21 -2.53 -17.21
C LEU A 375 2.67 -1.31 -16.41
N GLU A 376 2.75 -0.11 -17.01
CA GLU A 376 2.28 1.13 -16.35
C GLU A 376 0.86 0.99 -15.79
N GLY A 377 -0.04 0.32 -16.53
CA GLY A 377 -1.41 0.07 -16.06
C GLY A 377 -1.54 -0.86 -14.86
N GLY A 378 -0.49 -1.59 -14.51
CA GLY A 378 -0.47 -2.46 -13.33
C GLY A 378 0.12 -1.80 -12.08
N VAL A 379 1.01 -0.83 -12.26
CA VAL A 379 1.83 -0.28 -11.18
C VAL A 379 1.67 1.22 -10.97
N ARG A 380 0.92 1.90 -11.81
CA ARG A 380 0.69 3.33 -11.70
C ARG A 380 -0.72 3.64 -11.25
N VAL A 381 -0.85 4.42 -10.17
CA VAL A 381 -2.11 4.71 -9.50
C VAL A 381 -2.30 6.20 -9.29
N ASN A 382 -3.55 6.62 -9.03
CA ASN A 382 -3.79 7.94 -8.45
C ASN A 382 -3.38 7.93 -6.98
N ALA A 383 -2.79 9.03 -6.55
CA ALA A 383 -2.51 9.29 -5.14
C ALA A 383 -2.64 10.78 -4.86
N PHE A 384 -3.33 11.11 -3.78
CA PHE A 384 -3.62 12.47 -3.35
C PHE A 384 -3.28 12.60 -1.87
N MET A 385 -2.78 13.77 -1.48
CA MET A 385 -2.46 14.09 -0.09
C MET A 385 -2.98 15.48 0.27
N ARG A 386 -3.81 15.57 1.32
CA ARG A 386 -4.28 16.83 1.90
C ARG A 386 -3.60 17.03 3.26
N TRP A 387 -2.99 18.17 3.45
CA TRP A 387 -2.47 18.64 4.74
C TRP A 387 -2.45 20.18 4.77
N PRO A 388 -3.53 20.83 5.22
CA PRO A 388 -3.69 22.29 5.13
C PRO A 388 -2.56 23.10 5.75
N ALA A 389 -1.95 22.61 6.85
CA ALA A 389 -0.82 23.29 7.47
C ALA A 389 0.44 23.36 6.60
N ALA A 390 0.57 22.53 5.54
CA ALA A 390 1.81 22.39 4.78
C ALA A 390 1.65 22.42 3.26
N ILE A 391 0.49 22.04 2.74
CA ILE A 391 0.26 21.85 1.30
C ILE A 391 -0.63 22.96 0.78
N GLU A 392 -0.17 23.65 -0.26
CA GLU A 392 -1.01 24.56 -1.04
C GLU A 392 -1.94 23.75 -1.94
N GLY A 393 -3.24 24.03 -1.86
CA GLY A 393 -4.26 23.33 -2.67
C GLY A 393 -4.02 23.45 -4.17
N GLY A 394 -4.43 22.40 -4.91
CA GLY A 394 -4.26 22.28 -6.37
C GLY A 394 -2.84 21.98 -6.83
N SER A 395 -1.94 21.67 -5.91
CA SER A 395 -0.54 21.31 -6.21
C SER A 395 -0.46 19.98 -6.96
N ARG A 396 0.46 19.90 -7.94
CA ARG A 396 0.69 18.68 -8.73
C ARG A 396 2.19 18.45 -8.88
N VAL A 397 2.64 17.22 -8.64
CA VAL A 397 4.05 16.83 -8.81
C VAL A 397 4.17 15.69 -9.81
N GLN A 398 5.16 15.80 -10.71
CA GLN A 398 5.41 14.84 -11.78
C GLN A 398 6.65 13.98 -11.52
N ASP A 399 7.32 14.20 -10.41
CA ASP A 399 8.44 13.36 -9.96
C ASP A 399 7.96 11.93 -9.67
N ILE A 400 8.87 11.00 -9.82
CA ILE A 400 8.60 9.60 -9.46
C ILE A 400 8.51 9.48 -7.93
N VAL A 401 7.40 8.90 -7.48
CA VAL A 401 7.21 8.46 -6.10
C VAL A 401 6.86 6.98 -6.13
N HIS A 402 7.43 6.20 -5.23
CA HIS A 402 7.06 4.81 -5.03
C HIS A 402 6.36 4.63 -3.67
N VAL A 403 5.46 3.67 -3.56
CA VAL A 403 4.69 3.44 -2.32
C VAL A 403 5.58 3.22 -1.10
N THR A 404 6.79 2.68 -1.27
CA THR A 404 7.79 2.58 -0.20
C THR A 404 8.22 3.93 0.38
N ASP A 405 8.14 5.01 -0.41
CA ASP A 405 8.53 6.35 0.01
C ASP A 405 7.60 6.93 1.06
N LEU A 406 6.34 6.47 1.10
CA LEU A 406 5.40 6.86 2.15
C LEU A 406 5.89 6.48 3.54
N PHE A 407 6.53 5.32 3.68
CA PHE A 407 7.11 4.90 4.96
C PHE A 407 8.13 5.90 5.50
N THR A 408 9.12 6.28 4.69
CA THR A 408 10.19 7.20 5.10
C THR A 408 9.70 8.64 5.22
N THR A 409 8.85 9.06 4.28
CA THR A 409 8.29 10.42 4.27
C THR A 409 7.39 10.66 5.47
N LEU A 410 6.42 9.77 5.72
CA LEU A 410 5.51 9.91 6.87
C LEU A 410 6.27 9.78 8.20
N SER A 411 7.28 8.92 8.28
CA SER A 411 8.14 8.86 9.48
C SER A 411 8.81 10.20 9.75
N ARG A 412 9.34 10.88 8.72
CA ARG A 412 9.95 12.19 8.87
C ARG A 412 8.94 13.28 9.25
N LEU A 413 7.80 13.34 8.56
CA LEU A 413 6.75 14.31 8.86
C LEU A 413 6.22 14.16 10.29
N SER A 414 6.28 12.95 10.82
CA SER A 414 5.85 12.58 12.17
C SER A 414 6.94 12.70 13.24
N ASP A 415 8.16 13.16 12.90
CA ASP A 415 9.31 13.20 13.82
C ASP A 415 9.66 11.81 14.38
N ALA A 416 9.56 10.79 13.52
CA ALA A 416 9.75 9.39 13.87
C ALA A 416 10.85 8.69 13.05
N ASP A 417 11.54 9.38 12.16
CA ASP A 417 12.56 8.84 11.26
C ASP A 417 13.78 8.25 11.98
N GLN A 418 14.09 8.71 13.21
CA GLN A 418 15.11 8.11 14.06
C GLN A 418 14.79 6.66 14.46
N TYR A 419 13.54 6.25 14.41
CA TYR A 419 13.10 4.89 14.77
C TYR A 419 13.06 3.92 13.57
N ILE A 420 13.35 4.41 12.37
CA ILE A 420 13.48 3.56 11.17
C ILE A 420 14.65 2.59 11.36
N PRO A 421 14.47 1.28 11.09
CA PRO A 421 15.54 0.28 11.22
C PRO A 421 16.76 0.62 10.36
N ARG A 422 17.95 0.38 10.93
CA ARG A 422 19.24 0.65 10.27
C ARG A 422 20.04 -0.62 9.97
N ASP A 423 19.49 -1.77 10.31
CA ASP A 423 20.09 -3.11 10.15
C ASP A 423 19.68 -3.80 8.82
N ARG A 424 18.85 -3.12 8.04
CA ARG A 424 18.27 -3.64 6.79
C ARG A 424 18.20 -2.57 5.71
N LEU A 425 17.97 -2.98 4.46
CA LEU A 425 17.67 -2.04 3.38
C LEU A 425 16.26 -1.50 3.55
N ILE A 426 16.14 -0.18 3.45
CA ILE A 426 14.89 0.55 3.29
C ILE A 426 14.90 1.12 1.87
N ASP A 427 14.00 0.65 1.03
CA ASP A 427 13.91 1.11 -0.36
C ASP A 427 13.23 2.47 -0.48
N GLY A 428 12.42 2.82 0.51
CA GLY A 428 11.76 4.11 0.62
C GLY A 428 12.74 5.26 0.73
N VAL A 429 12.47 6.34 0.02
CA VAL A 429 13.23 7.59 0.02
C VAL A 429 12.33 8.69 0.54
N ASP A 430 12.86 9.57 1.39
CA ASP A 430 12.10 10.71 1.88
C ASP A 430 11.74 11.68 0.74
N GLN A 431 10.44 11.89 0.54
CA GLN A 431 9.86 12.77 -0.46
C GLN A 431 9.24 14.04 0.15
N SER A 432 9.56 14.37 1.38
CA SER A 432 9.11 15.63 1.99
C SER A 432 9.43 16.88 1.16
N PRO A 433 10.53 16.95 0.36
CA PRO A 433 10.75 18.08 -0.54
C PRO A 433 9.64 18.29 -1.57
N LEU A 434 8.96 17.25 -2.05
CA LEU A 434 7.81 17.40 -2.95
C LEU A 434 6.62 18.07 -2.25
N ILE A 435 6.45 17.80 -0.96
CA ILE A 435 5.36 18.35 -0.15
C ILE A 435 5.57 19.84 0.12
N PHE A 436 6.79 20.25 0.50
CA PHE A 436 7.09 21.62 0.93
C PHE A 436 7.60 22.54 -0.19
N MET A 437 8.15 21.97 -1.28
CA MET A 437 8.83 22.74 -2.34
C MET A 437 8.24 22.49 -3.73
N GLY A 438 7.35 21.50 -3.86
CA GLY A 438 6.65 21.17 -5.10
C GLY A 438 7.50 20.39 -6.11
N ASP A 439 7.01 20.38 -7.33
CA ASP A 439 7.55 19.64 -8.48
C ASP A 439 9.05 19.88 -8.70
N THR A 440 9.76 18.90 -9.25
CA THR A 440 11.22 18.87 -9.50
C THR A 440 12.13 18.78 -8.27
N ASN A 441 11.57 18.57 -7.09
CA ASN A 441 12.33 18.38 -5.85
C ASN A 441 12.31 16.95 -5.33
N GLY A 442 11.80 16.00 -6.12
CA GLY A 442 11.80 14.58 -5.78
C GLY A 442 13.21 14.00 -5.65
N ARG A 443 13.36 13.08 -4.70
CA ARG A 443 14.63 12.41 -4.41
C ARG A 443 14.74 11.03 -5.02
N ARG A 444 13.80 10.69 -5.92
CA ARG A 444 13.75 9.42 -6.65
C ARG A 444 13.55 9.68 -8.14
N ASP A 445 14.31 9.01 -8.97
CA ASP A 445 14.14 9.03 -10.43
C ASP A 445 14.09 7.62 -11.04
N TYR A 446 13.91 6.58 -10.19
CA TYR A 446 13.91 5.18 -10.59
C TYR A 446 12.88 4.34 -9.83
N VAL A 447 12.46 3.23 -10.45
CA VAL A 447 11.66 2.17 -9.80
C VAL A 447 12.11 0.82 -10.33
N PHE A 448 12.25 -0.16 -9.44
CA PHE A 448 12.39 -1.57 -9.78
C PHE A 448 11.03 -2.25 -9.64
N VAL A 449 10.50 -2.82 -10.72
CA VAL A 449 9.17 -3.42 -10.73
C VAL A 449 9.28 -4.94 -10.74
N TYR A 450 8.69 -5.56 -9.73
CA TYR A 450 8.67 -7.01 -9.56
C TYR A 450 7.29 -7.59 -9.86
N GLU A 451 7.26 -8.77 -10.49
CA GLU A 451 6.09 -9.65 -10.52
C GLU A 451 6.42 -10.87 -9.67
N GLY A 452 5.82 -10.98 -8.51
CA GLY A 452 6.25 -11.96 -7.51
C GLY A 452 7.73 -11.77 -7.16
N PRO A 453 8.54 -12.81 -7.18
CA PRO A 453 9.99 -12.71 -6.89
C PRO A 453 10.81 -12.22 -8.08
N THR A 454 10.23 -12.02 -9.26
CA THR A 454 10.94 -11.77 -10.51
C THR A 454 10.98 -10.28 -10.84
N LEU A 455 12.18 -9.71 -10.97
CA LEU A 455 12.36 -8.36 -11.50
C LEU A 455 11.97 -8.36 -12.99
N ARG A 456 10.99 -7.54 -13.38
CA ARG A 456 10.40 -7.52 -14.73
C ARG A 456 10.69 -6.25 -15.50
N SER A 457 10.72 -5.10 -14.82
CA SER A 457 11.09 -3.87 -15.49
C SER A 457 11.79 -2.89 -14.56
N ILE A 458 12.48 -1.93 -15.15
CA ILE A 458 13.15 -0.84 -14.45
C ILE A 458 12.71 0.47 -15.10
N VAL A 459 12.21 1.39 -14.29
CA VAL A 459 11.95 2.76 -14.70
C VAL A 459 13.13 3.63 -14.30
N LYS A 460 13.56 4.52 -15.20
CA LYS A 460 14.53 5.59 -14.92
C LYS A 460 14.09 6.85 -15.62
N GLN A 461 13.70 7.86 -14.87
CA GLN A 461 13.12 9.08 -15.40
C GLN A 461 11.90 8.76 -16.31
N GLN A 462 11.90 9.15 -17.58
CA GLN A 462 10.83 8.83 -18.54
C GLN A 462 11.02 7.49 -19.26
N PHE A 463 12.11 6.79 -19.03
CA PHE A 463 12.41 5.54 -19.74
C PHE A 463 12.06 4.32 -18.90
N LYS A 464 11.48 3.31 -19.54
CA LYS A 464 11.18 2.01 -18.94
C LYS A 464 11.79 0.88 -19.75
N PHE A 465 12.61 0.11 -19.09
CA PHE A 465 13.27 -1.07 -19.63
C PHE A 465 12.53 -2.32 -19.19
N HIS A 466 12.09 -3.12 -20.15
CA HIS A 466 11.54 -4.44 -19.86
C HIS A 466 12.66 -5.47 -19.87
N LEU A 467 12.82 -6.20 -18.80
CA LEU A 467 13.83 -7.25 -18.74
C LEU A 467 13.47 -8.36 -19.74
N PRO A 468 14.42 -8.83 -20.52
CA PRO A 468 14.19 -9.92 -21.45
C PRO A 468 13.97 -11.24 -20.71
N GLU A 469 13.23 -12.14 -21.34
CA GLU A 469 13.10 -13.50 -20.83
C GLU A 469 14.47 -14.18 -20.70
N PRO A 470 14.64 -15.11 -19.75
CA PRO A 470 15.89 -15.82 -19.57
C PRO A 470 16.41 -16.45 -20.88
N GLY A 471 17.65 -16.12 -21.25
CA GLY A 471 18.28 -16.59 -22.48
C GLY A 471 18.07 -15.70 -23.72
N ALA A 472 17.20 -14.68 -23.65
CA ALA A 472 17.08 -13.70 -24.72
C ALA A 472 18.24 -12.68 -24.67
N ASN A 473 18.51 -12.06 -25.83
CA ASN A 473 19.56 -11.05 -25.93
C ASN A 473 19.16 -9.77 -25.20
N PRO A 474 19.83 -9.35 -24.11
CA PRO A 474 19.45 -8.17 -23.34
C PRO A 474 19.59 -6.85 -24.14
N ILE A 475 20.44 -6.83 -25.19
CA ILE A 475 20.59 -5.64 -26.05
C ILE A 475 19.34 -5.42 -26.94
N ALA A 476 18.59 -6.49 -27.20
CA ALA A 476 17.33 -6.43 -27.95
C ALA A 476 16.11 -6.21 -27.06
N ALA A 477 16.31 -6.06 -25.76
CA ALA A 477 15.21 -5.80 -24.83
C ALA A 477 14.62 -4.40 -25.07
N PRO A 478 13.28 -4.26 -25.05
CA PRO A 478 12.65 -2.99 -25.36
C PRO A 478 12.86 -1.96 -24.25
N VAL A 479 13.19 -0.74 -24.65
CA VAL A 479 13.15 0.47 -23.82
C VAL A 479 12.06 1.38 -24.37
N PHE A 480 11.13 1.76 -23.53
CA PHE A 480 10.04 2.67 -23.87
C PHE A 480 10.32 4.07 -23.33
N ASP A 481 10.07 5.10 -24.15
CA ASP A 481 9.96 6.47 -23.68
C ASP A 481 8.49 6.72 -23.30
N LEU A 482 8.19 6.71 -22.00
CA LEU A 482 6.82 6.78 -21.47
C LEU A 482 6.11 8.09 -21.79
N TYR A 483 6.83 9.15 -22.16
CA TYR A 483 6.20 10.39 -22.61
C TYR A 483 5.73 10.33 -24.07
N LYS A 484 6.30 9.43 -24.88
CA LYS A 484 5.93 9.21 -26.28
C LYS A 484 5.07 7.99 -26.48
N ASP A 485 5.24 6.99 -25.63
CA ASP A 485 4.52 5.72 -25.67
C ASP A 485 4.17 5.27 -24.24
N SER A 486 3.25 6.01 -23.63
CA SER A 486 2.78 5.75 -22.25
C SER A 486 2.07 4.39 -22.09
N ARG A 487 1.67 3.78 -23.21
CA ARG A 487 1.01 2.47 -23.24
C ARG A 487 1.96 1.31 -23.48
N GLU A 488 3.24 1.60 -23.72
CA GLU A 488 4.27 0.55 -23.96
C GLU A 488 3.88 -0.41 -25.10
N GLU A 489 3.28 0.13 -26.19
CA GLU A 489 2.72 -0.68 -27.28
C GLU A 489 3.64 -0.80 -28.49
N ARG A 490 4.57 0.16 -28.66
CA ARG A 490 5.43 0.23 -29.84
C ARG A 490 6.71 -0.54 -29.67
N VAL A 491 6.63 -1.83 -29.87
CA VAL A 491 7.78 -2.76 -29.83
C VAL A 491 8.49 -2.83 -31.20
N ASP A 492 8.25 -1.87 -32.09
CA ASP A 492 8.88 -1.85 -33.40
C ASP A 492 10.35 -1.45 -33.34
N THR A 493 11.11 -1.91 -34.34
CA THR A 493 12.54 -1.69 -34.43
C THR A 493 12.95 -0.23 -34.64
N SER A 494 12.00 0.64 -35.00
CA SER A 494 12.29 2.04 -35.30
C SER A 494 12.35 2.93 -34.05
N GLN A 495 11.73 2.51 -32.94
CA GLN A 495 11.67 3.30 -31.71
C GLN A 495 12.30 2.63 -30.50
N THR A 496 11.99 1.35 -30.22
CA THR A 496 12.44 0.66 -29.01
C THR A 496 13.85 0.09 -29.11
N ILE A 497 14.25 -0.45 -30.28
CA ILE A 497 15.61 -1.00 -30.46
C ILE A 497 16.69 0.10 -30.39
N PRO A 498 16.55 1.25 -31.10
CA PRO A 498 17.52 2.33 -30.92
C PRO A 498 17.66 2.83 -29.49
N LEU A 499 16.54 2.91 -28.73
CA LEU A 499 16.58 3.25 -27.30
C LEU A 499 17.27 2.15 -26.49
N GLY A 500 17.01 0.88 -26.77
CA GLY A 500 17.66 -0.26 -26.13
C GLY A 500 19.18 -0.26 -26.34
N VAL A 501 19.65 0.02 -27.54
CA VAL A 501 21.09 0.14 -27.85
C VAL A 501 21.71 1.36 -27.15
N GLY A 502 20.99 2.50 -27.10
CA GLY A 502 21.49 3.72 -26.47
C GLY A 502 21.49 3.67 -24.94
N TYR A 503 20.43 3.16 -24.33
CA TYR A 503 20.22 3.19 -22.88
C TYR A 503 20.32 1.82 -22.19
N GLY A 504 20.35 0.71 -22.94
CA GLY A 504 20.37 -0.64 -22.37
C GLY A 504 21.53 -0.87 -21.41
N GLY A 505 22.70 -0.29 -21.68
CA GLY A 505 23.86 -0.36 -20.79
C GLY A 505 23.59 0.24 -19.41
N LEU A 506 22.92 1.39 -19.36
CA LEU A 506 22.53 2.03 -18.10
C LEU A 506 21.64 1.11 -17.26
N PHE A 507 20.59 0.54 -17.85
CA PHE A 507 19.67 -0.35 -17.15
C PHE A 507 20.34 -1.66 -16.70
N VAL A 508 21.24 -2.21 -17.50
CA VAL A 508 22.02 -3.39 -17.10
C VAL A 508 22.91 -3.07 -15.89
N ASP A 509 23.52 -1.90 -15.86
CA ASP A 509 24.34 -1.49 -14.72
C ASP A 509 23.50 -1.20 -13.47
N MET A 510 22.33 -0.59 -13.62
CA MET A 510 21.35 -0.44 -12.51
C MET A 510 20.97 -1.81 -11.96
N MET A 511 20.60 -2.75 -12.82
CA MET A 511 20.25 -4.11 -12.42
C MET A 511 21.40 -4.80 -11.67
N LYS A 512 22.63 -4.69 -12.16
CA LYS A 512 23.81 -5.27 -11.48
C LYS A 512 24.02 -4.69 -10.08
N ARG A 513 23.90 -3.36 -9.94
CA ARG A 513 24.02 -2.69 -8.64
C ARG A 513 22.93 -3.15 -7.68
N HIS A 514 21.67 -3.13 -8.12
CA HIS A 514 20.53 -3.59 -7.34
C HIS A 514 20.68 -5.04 -6.87
N LEU A 515 21.02 -5.97 -7.78
CA LEU A 515 21.27 -7.36 -7.44
C LEU A 515 22.51 -7.55 -6.55
N GLY A 516 23.54 -6.72 -6.72
CA GLY A 516 24.68 -6.69 -5.81
C GLY A 516 24.31 -6.33 -4.38
N TRP A 517 23.38 -5.38 -4.20
CA TRP A 517 22.86 -5.03 -2.89
C TRP A 517 21.94 -6.12 -2.33
N LYS A 518 21.16 -6.82 -3.15
CA LYS A 518 20.42 -8.02 -2.71
C LYS A 518 21.35 -9.12 -2.18
N MET A 519 22.53 -9.31 -2.76
CA MET A 519 23.52 -10.26 -2.22
C MET A 519 24.08 -9.82 -0.85
N LYS A 520 24.26 -8.52 -0.64
CA LYS A 520 24.74 -7.96 0.63
C LYS A 520 23.64 -7.99 1.70
N TYR A 521 22.40 -7.73 1.32
CA TYR A 521 21.21 -7.72 2.15
C TYR A 521 20.19 -8.69 1.56
N PRO A 522 20.33 -10.00 1.81
CA PRO A 522 19.48 -11.02 1.19
C PRO A 522 18.01 -10.83 1.61
N ASP A 523 17.13 -11.22 0.70
CA ASP A 523 15.70 -11.25 0.97
C ASP A 523 15.40 -12.16 2.15
N ARG A 524 14.34 -11.85 2.88
CA ARG A 524 13.88 -12.64 4.03
C ARG A 524 12.81 -13.63 3.59
N GLU A 525 12.63 -14.66 4.40
CA GLU A 525 11.47 -15.54 4.29
C GLU A 525 10.27 -14.89 4.99
N PRO A 526 9.04 -15.14 4.54
CA PRO A 526 7.85 -14.73 5.28
C PRO A 526 7.77 -15.45 6.63
N GLY A 527 7.01 -14.90 7.58
CA GLY A 527 6.58 -15.63 8.76
C GLY A 527 5.79 -16.86 8.35
N ARG A 528 5.96 -17.99 9.03
CA ARG A 528 5.26 -19.24 8.75
C ARG A 528 4.76 -19.87 10.04
N ASP A 529 3.48 -20.19 10.06
CA ASP A 529 2.84 -20.91 11.15
C ASP A 529 1.57 -21.63 10.63
N VAL A 530 0.84 -22.26 11.52
CA VAL A 530 -0.48 -22.80 11.21
C VAL A 530 -1.41 -21.62 10.85
N PRO A 531 -2.15 -21.72 9.74
CA PRO A 531 -3.16 -20.72 9.41
C PRO A 531 -4.15 -20.53 10.55
N TYR A 532 -4.57 -19.29 10.79
CA TYR A 532 -5.54 -19.00 11.84
C TYR A 532 -6.81 -19.86 11.71
N GLY A 533 -7.20 -20.50 12.79
CA GLY A 533 -8.10 -21.65 12.84
C GLY A 533 -9.58 -21.37 12.57
N GLY A 534 -9.96 -20.29 11.89
CA GLY A 534 -11.36 -19.99 11.55
C GLY A 534 -12.05 -20.99 10.61
N ILE A 535 -11.33 -21.98 10.11
CA ILE A 535 -11.86 -23.03 9.21
C ILE A 535 -11.99 -24.41 9.87
N GLU A 536 -11.85 -24.48 11.19
CA GLU A 536 -12.03 -25.71 11.93
C GLU A 536 -13.48 -26.24 11.82
N ASN A 537 -13.61 -27.56 11.77
CA ASN A 537 -14.88 -28.27 11.69
C ASN A 537 -15.71 -28.01 10.42
N LEU A 538 -15.06 -27.85 9.29
CA LEU A 538 -15.72 -27.86 8.00
C LEU A 538 -16.35 -29.23 7.72
N ARG A 539 -17.42 -29.26 6.93
CA ARG A 539 -17.93 -30.52 6.38
C ARG A 539 -16.85 -31.20 5.50
N PRO A 540 -16.90 -32.53 5.34
CA PRO A 540 -15.92 -33.27 4.56
C PRO A 540 -15.72 -32.71 3.14
N GLU A 541 -16.80 -32.30 2.47
CA GLU A 541 -16.75 -31.74 1.10
C GLU A 541 -16.03 -30.41 1.05
N THR A 542 -16.30 -29.55 2.03
CA THR A 542 -15.63 -28.24 2.15
C THR A 542 -14.17 -28.40 2.57
N GLN A 543 -13.89 -29.35 3.47
CA GLN A 543 -12.53 -29.69 3.85
C GLN A 543 -11.73 -30.26 2.67
N GLU A 544 -12.35 -31.10 1.83
CA GLU A 544 -11.72 -31.59 0.60
C GLU A 544 -11.37 -30.43 -0.35
N LEU A 545 -12.24 -29.44 -0.46
CA LEU A 545 -12.00 -28.26 -1.25
C LEU A 545 -10.77 -27.50 -0.75
N VAL A 546 -10.72 -27.20 0.55
CA VAL A 546 -9.57 -26.53 1.19
C VAL A 546 -8.29 -27.34 0.96
N ASN A 547 -8.35 -28.65 1.12
CA ASN A 547 -7.21 -29.54 0.88
C ASN A 547 -6.75 -29.51 -0.59
N ARG A 548 -7.66 -29.41 -1.56
CA ARG A 548 -7.30 -29.25 -2.97
C ARG A 548 -6.60 -27.93 -3.24
N PHE A 549 -7.00 -26.85 -2.58
CA PHE A 549 -6.30 -25.58 -2.65
C PHE A 549 -4.87 -25.69 -2.15
N VAL A 550 -4.70 -26.24 -0.97
CA VAL A 550 -3.38 -26.46 -0.38
C VAL A 550 -2.52 -27.32 -1.31
N PHE A 551 -3.08 -28.40 -1.86
CA PHE A 551 -2.38 -29.29 -2.79
C PHE A 551 -1.97 -28.59 -4.09
N VAL A 552 -2.86 -27.83 -4.71
CA VAL A 552 -2.54 -27.08 -5.95
C VAL A 552 -1.43 -26.06 -5.68
N ARG A 553 -1.49 -25.36 -4.55
CA ARG A 553 -0.44 -24.41 -4.16
C ARG A 553 0.90 -25.10 -3.96
N GLU A 554 0.94 -26.23 -3.25
CA GLU A 554 2.17 -27.01 -3.07
C GLU A 554 2.74 -27.52 -4.40
N LEU A 555 1.88 -27.88 -5.35
CA LEU A 555 2.29 -28.29 -6.69
C LEU A 555 2.91 -27.13 -7.48
N MET A 556 2.35 -25.93 -7.34
CA MET A 556 2.85 -24.73 -8.01
C MET A 556 4.12 -24.14 -7.36
N SER A 557 4.37 -24.47 -6.10
CA SER A 557 5.57 -24.04 -5.37
C SER A 557 6.80 -24.92 -5.59
N ARG A 558 6.62 -26.08 -6.25
CA ARG A 558 7.69 -27.01 -6.67
C ARG A 558 8.19 -26.67 -8.07
#